data_c16c2b8981c9eded07e7e162c3fd1b51
#
_entry.id   c16c2b8981c9eded07e7e162c3fd1b51
#
_cell.length_a   1.000
_cell.length_b   1.000
_cell.length_c   1.000
_cell.angle_alpha   90.00
_cell.angle_beta   90.00
_cell.angle_gamma   90.00
#
_symmetry.space_group_name_H-M   'P 1'
#
loop_
_entity.id
_entity.type
_entity.pdbx_description
1 polymer ?
#
loop_
_entity_poly.entity_id
_entity_poly.type
_entity_poly.pdbx_seq_one_letter_code
_entity_poly.pdbx_strand_id
1 'polypeptide(L)'
;MRIDAALLYGIGSAYTLLDKVQVLLPRSTRRDTYEFVEYKRWRVGEVWRLGLFTLTDPYRTVVDIARTSAFRYALGYVDGLAREYDVEREELRAYAQANCRGLHGIARAFDVFEHMDGRSDNGGESEARAAMILAGVAAPELQVEIPRPGNAGYYLADYGWQMPDGSWTLAELHGLGKFEDEAQNDPEQAAAKTYRAALMRDANLRAMGHNVIHFKLSDTYEVESFGAMMRGYGIPTTKPYADSR
;
A
#
# COMPACT_ATOMS: atom_id res chain seq x y z
N MET A 1 7.24 17.97 4.53
CA MET A 1 8.06 17.00 3.78
C MET A 1 7.69 15.59 4.17
N ARG A 2 8.12 14.55 3.44
CA ARG A 2 7.78 13.16 3.68
C ARG A 2 6.26 12.93 3.71
N ILE A 3 5.72 12.38 4.78
CA ILE A 3 4.31 11.98 4.90
C ILE A 3 3.35 13.13 4.57
N ASP A 4 3.58 14.33 5.12
CA ASP A 4 2.74 15.50 4.84
C ASP A 4 2.75 15.89 3.35
N ALA A 5 3.92 15.83 2.71
CA ALA A 5 4.03 16.13 1.29
C ALA A 5 3.35 15.04 0.45
N ALA A 6 3.52 13.77 0.83
CA ALA A 6 2.86 12.65 0.13
C ALA A 6 1.34 12.80 0.16
N LEU A 7 0.76 13.16 1.31
CA LEU A 7 -0.69 13.41 1.43
C LEU A 7 -1.15 14.56 0.52
N LEU A 8 -0.40 15.66 0.47
CA LEU A 8 -0.73 16.78 -0.40
C LEU A 8 -0.64 16.45 -1.88
N TYR A 9 0.12 15.41 -2.25
CA TYR A 9 0.18 14.85 -3.60
C TYR A 9 -0.87 13.76 -3.88
N GLY A 10 -1.74 13.45 -2.92
CA GLY A 10 -2.69 12.34 -3.05
C GLY A 10 -2.07 10.95 -2.83
N ILE A 11 -0.78 10.88 -2.52
CA ILE A 11 -0.05 9.64 -2.25
C ILE A 11 -0.29 9.28 -0.77
N GLY A 12 -1.48 8.77 -0.47
CA GLY A 12 -1.88 8.39 0.88
C GLY A 12 -1.61 6.92 1.19
N SER A 13 -1.15 6.62 2.41
CA SER A 13 -1.00 5.25 2.89
C SER A 13 -1.22 5.17 4.40
N ALA A 14 -0.17 5.18 5.22
CA ALA A 14 -0.25 4.92 6.65
C ALA A 14 -0.53 6.19 7.46
N TYR A 15 -1.80 6.44 7.80
CA TYR A 15 -2.19 7.57 8.67
C TYR A 15 -1.54 7.51 10.06
N THR A 16 -1.16 6.34 10.54
CA THR A 16 -0.44 6.14 11.80
C THR A 16 0.93 6.81 11.85
N LEU A 17 1.49 7.17 10.68
CA LEU A 17 2.75 7.92 10.58
C LEU A 17 2.57 9.44 10.68
N LEU A 18 1.33 9.94 10.81
CA LEU A 18 1.00 11.35 10.94
C LEU A 18 1.03 11.81 12.41
N ASP A 19 2.17 11.68 13.05
CA ASP A 19 2.36 12.15 14.43
C ASP A 19 2.67 13.65 14.48
N LYS A 20 3.61 14.10 13.62
CA LYS A 20 4.05 15.50 13.59
C LYS A 20 4.22 16.01 12.16
N VAL A 21 3.88 17.28 11.96
CA VAL A 21 4.17 17.97 10.70
C VAL A 21 5.68 18.09 10.50
N GLN A 22 6.20 17.57 9.41
CA GLN A 22 7.62 17.55 9.14
C GLN A 22 8.02 18.74 8.26
N VAL A 23 8.83 19.64 8.80
CA VAL A 23 9.28 20.85 8.13
C VAL A 23 10.79 20.82 7.89
N LEU A 24 11.20 21.15 6.66
CA LEU A 24 12.60 21.38 6.31
C LEU A 24 13.01 22.80 6.67
N LEU A 25 14.13 22.92 7.38
CA LEU A 25 14.73 24.21 7.66
C LEU A 25 16.07 24.37 6.95
N PRO A 26 16.35 25.56 6.40
CA PRO A 26 17.71 25.96 6.03
C PRO A 26 18.67 25.85 7.24
N ARG A 27 19.94 25.56 6.98
CA ARG A 27 20.94 25.33 8.05
C ARG A 27 21.10 26.47 9.06
N SER A 28 20.87 27.70 8.63
CA SER A 28 21.07 28.94 9.41
C SER A 28 19.84 29.46 10.11
N THR A 29 18.67 28.80 9.94
CA THR A 29 17.40 29.33 10.48
C THR A 29 17.28 29.04 11.96
N ARG A 30 17.03 30.07 12.78
CA ARG A 30 16.50 29.93 14.15
C ARG A 30 15.06 29.42 14.08
N ARG A 31 14.66 28.64 15.06
CA ARG A 31 13.33 28.03 15.13
C ARG A 31 12.74 28.21 16.53
N ASP A 32 11.44 28.40 16.57
CA ASP A 32 10.63 28.13 17.75
C ASP A 32 10.35 26.62 17.83
N THR A 33 10.16 26.10 19.02
CA THR A 33 9.83 24.68 19.22
C THR A 33 8.33 24.55 19.40
N TYR A 34 7.71 23.76 18.53
CA TYR A 34 6.29 23.43 18.61
C TYR A 34 6.17 21.92 18.80
N GLU A 35 5.29 21.48 19.68
CA GLU A 35 5.10 20.07 20.02
C GLU A 35 4.70 19.21 18.81
N PHE A 36 3.88 19.76 17.93
CA PHE A 36 3.35 19.11 16.74
C PHE A 36 4.20 19.29 15.47
N VAL A 37 5.39 19.90 15.60
CA VAL A 37 6.29 20.12 14.44
C VAL A 37 7.65 19.46 14.66
N GLU A 38 8.03 18.63 13.71
CA GLU A 38 9.36 18.04 13.64
C GLU A 38 10.21 18.76 12.60
N TYR A 39 11.32 19.38 13.02
CA TYR A 39 12.23 20.06 12.11
C TYR A 39 13.37 19.16 11.65
N LYS A 40 13.54 19.05 10.34
CA LYS A 40 14.64 18.31 9.73
C LYS A 40 15.60 19.27 8.99
N ARG A 41 16.88 18.92 8.97
CA ARG A 41 17.93 19.65 8.25
C ARG A 41 18.57 18.74 7.23
N TRP A 42 17.80 18.37 6.23
CA TRP A 42 18.27 17.51 5.15
C TRP A 42 18.67 18.34 3.93
N ARG A 43 19.55 17.78 3.11
CA ARG A 43 19.74 18.30 1.77
C ARG A 43 18.51 17.92 0.94
N VAL A 44 17.84 18.91 0.41
CA VAL A 44 16.79 18.75 -0.59
C VAL A 44 17.36 19.20 -1.93
N GLY A 45 16.96 18.50 -2.97
CA GLY A 45 17.21 18.92 -4.34
C GLY A 45 16.18 19.95 -4.78
N GLU A 46 15.46 19.64 -5.82
CA GLU A 46 14.36 20.43 -6.34
C GLU A 46 13.19 20.50 -5.35
N VAL A 47 12.51 21.64 -5.32
CA VAL A 47 11.30 21.86 -4.54
C VAL A 47 10.18 22.34 -5.44
N TRP A 48 8.97 21.86 -5.17
CA TRP A 48 7.78 22.22 -5.91
C TRP A 48 6.86 23.12 -5.09
N ARG A 49 6.06 23.93 -5.77
CA ARG A 49 5.03 24.73 -5.13
C ARG A 49 3.65 24.15 -5.42
N LEU A 50 2.91 23.87 -4.35
CA LEU A 50 1.52 23.46 -4.41
C LEU A 50 0.69 24.47 -3.60
N GLY A 51 0.06 25.43 -4.27
CA GLY A 51 -0.60 26.54 -3.62
C GLY A 51 0.36 27.35 -2.73
N LEU A 52 0.07 27.39 -1.44
CA LEU A 52 0.90 28.08 -0.42
C LEU A 52 2.07 27.24 0.10
N PHE A 53 2.12 25.95 -0.25
CA PHE A 53 3.13 25.03 0.25
C PHE A 53 4.35 24.93 -0.67
N THR A 54 5.52 24.84 -0.07
CA THR A 54 6.75 24.45 -0.76
C THR A 54 7.13 23.04 -0.28
N LEU A 55 7.15 22.09 -1.20
CA LEU A 55 7.30 20.66 -0.91
C LEU A 55 8.53 20.11 -1.62
N THR A 56 9.09 19.01 -1.13
CA THR A 56 9.96 18.15 -1.94
C THR A 56 9.14 17.60 -3.10
N ASP A 57 9.73 17.43 -4.28
CA ASP A 57 9.03 16.80 -5.42
C ASP A 57 8.50 15.39 -5.05
N PRO A 58 7.53 14.83 -5.80
CA PRO A 58 6.90 13.55 -5.48
C PRO A 58 7.90 12.40 -5.36
N TYR A 59 8.87 12.30 -6.28
CA TYR A 59 9.90 11.25 -6.27
C TYR A 59 10.77 11.34 -5.02
N ARG A 60 11.29 12.54 -4.73
CA ARG A 60 12.10 12.77 -3.54
C ARG A 60 11.31 12.48 -2.26
N THR A 61 10.05 12.86 -2.24
CA THR A 61 9.15 12.61 -1.11
C THR A 61 9.04 11.12 -0.83
N VAL A 62 8.76 10.32 -1.86
CA VAL A 62 8.60 8.85 -1.72
C VAL A 62 9.92 8.17 -1.43
N VAL A 63 11.04 8.57 -2.08
CA VAL A 63 12.38 8.05 -1.75
C VAL A 63 12.73 8.31 -0.29
N ASP A 64 12.45 9.52 0.24
CA ASP A 64 12.72 9.86 1.63
C ASP A 64 11.86 9.05 2.61
N ILE A 65 10.62 8.70 2.25
CA ILE A 65 9.79 7.79 3.04
C ILE A 65 10.36 6.37 2.98
N ALA A 66 10.63 5.85 1.79
CA ALA A 66 11.12 4.49 1.59
C ALA A 66 12.44 4.21 2.33
N ARG A 67 13.38 5.18 2.36
CA ARG A 67 14.66 5.02 3.04
C ARG A 67 14.60 5.15 4.57
N THR A 68 13.51 5.67 5.15
CA THR A 68 13.45 6.02 6.57
C THR A 68 12.26 5.44 7.33
N SER A 69 11.33 4.80 6.65
CA SER A 69 10.17 4.13 7.25
C SER A 69 10.32 2.61 7.19
N ALA A 70 9.62 1.88 8.05
CA ALA A 70 9.56 0.43 7.96
C ALA A 70 8.94 0.01 6.62
N PHE A 71 9.37 -1.14 6.08
CA PHE A 71 8.93 -1.70 4.79
C PHE A 71 7.41 -1.73 4.67
N ARG A 72 6.73 -2.16 5.75
CA ARG A 72 5.27 -2.23 5.84
C ARG A 72 4.56 -0.96 5.38
N TYR A 73 5.05 0.19 5.84
CA TYR A 73 4.44 1.48 5.53
C TYR A 73 5.01 2.10 4.25
N ALA A 74 6.31 1.89 4.01
CA ALA A 74 7.01 2.46 2.86
C ALA A 74 6.42 1.99 1.53
N LEU A 75 6.00 0.70 1.45
CA LEU A 75 5.47 0.11 0.23
C LEU A 75 4.23 0.85 -0.27
N GLY A 76 3.31 1.23 0.62
CA GLY A 76 2.10 1.94 0.21
C GLY A 76 2.35 3.33 -0.40
N TYR A 77 3.44 4.00 -0.02
CA TYR A 77 3.81 5.27 -0.66
C TYR A 77 4.48 5.06 -2.01
N VAL A 78 5.23 3.99 -2.17
CA VAL A 78 5.86 3.62 -3.44
C VAL A 78 4.80 3.18 -4.46
N ASP A 79 3.86 2.34 -4.04
CA ASP A 79 2.71 1.93 -4.86
C ASP A 79 1.82 3.14 -5.20
N GLY A 80 1.57 4.01 -4.22
CA GLY A 80 0.80 5.23 -4.42
C GLY A 80 1.43 6.17 -5.46
N LEU A 81 2.76 6.28 -5.50
CA LEU A 81 3.45 7.06 -6.54
C LEU A 81 3.24 6.43 -7.93
N ALA A 82 3.35 5.09 -8.03
CA ALA A 82 3.08 4.38 -9.27
C ALA A 82 1.66 4.62 -9.76
N ARG A 83 0.69 4.48 -8.89
CA ARG A 83 -0.74 4.61 -9.20
C ARG A 83 -1.13 6.03 -9.58
N GLU A 84 -0.74 7.03 -8.78
CA GLU A 84 -1.20 8.42 -8.95
C GLU A 84 -0.46 9.17 -10.06
N TYR A 85 0.78 8.76 -10.37
CA TYR A 85 1.65 9.47 -11.32
C TYR A 85 2.14 8.61 -12.48
N ASP A 86 1.65 7.36 -12.58
CA ASP A 86 2.06 6.40 -13.64
C ASP A 86 3.59 6.21 -13.71
N VAL A 87 4.23 6.16 -12.54
CA VAL A 87 5.69 6.06 -12.42
C VAL A 87 6.11 4.60 -12.40
N GLU A 88 7.01 4.25 -13.32
CA GLU A 88 7.63 2.93 -13.36
C GLU A 88 8.74 2.79 -12.31
N ARG A 89 8.94 1.56 -11.82
CA ARG A 89 9.98 1.25 -10.83
C ARG A 89 11.37 1.70 -11.26
N GLU A 90 11.70 1.45 -12.52
CA GLU A 90 12.99 1.79 -13.12
C GLU A 90 13.22 3.31 -13.14
N GLU A 91 12.18 4.09 -13.35
CA GLU A 91 12.23 5.54 -13.34
C GLU A 91 12.50 6.07 -11.93
N LEU A 92 11.76 5.57 -10.92
CA LEU A 92 12.00 5.92 -9.51
C LEU A 92 13.41 5.53 -9.07
N ARG A 93 13.89 4.35 -9.50
CA ARG A 93 15.24 3.86 -9.23
C ARG A 93 16.30 4.77 -9.86
N ALA A 94 16.13 5.16 -11.11
CA ALA A 94 17.04 6.07 -11.81
C ALA A 94 17.08 7.45 -11.13
N TYR A 95 15.92 8.00 -10.75
CA TYR A 95 15.83 9.24 -9.97
C TYR A 95 16.63 9.12 -8.65
N ALA A 96 16.42 8.05 -7.90
CA ALA A 96 17.09 7.84 -6.62
C ALA A 96 18.62 7.69 -6.78
N GLN A 97 19.09 7.01 -7.82
CA GLN A 97 20.52 6.89 -8.14
C GLN A 97 21.16 8.23 -8.48
N ALA A 98 20.46 9.08 -9.24
CA ALA A 98 20.95 10.38 -9.65
C ALA A 98 20.94 11.40 -8.50
N ASN A 99 19.88 11.44 -7.69
CA ASN A 99 19.60 12.54 -6.77
C ASN A 99 19.76 12.19 -5.27
N CYS A 100 19.79 10.90 -4.92
CA CYS A 100 19.75 10.44 -3.52
C CYS A 100 20.95 9.57 -3.12
N ARG A 101 21.96 9.46 -3.98
CA ARG A 101 23.17 8.67 -3.73
C ARG A 101 23.86 9.14 -2.43
N GLY A 102 24.26 8.19 -1.60
CA GLY A 102 24.94 8.45 -0.33
C GLY A 102 24.04 8.92 0.81
N LEU A 103 22.73 9.00 0.60
CA LEU A 103 21.81 9.25 1.69
C LEU A 103 21.66 8.00 2.57
N HIS A 104 21.58 8.21 3.89
CA HIS A 104 21.34 7.13 4.84
C HIS A 104 20.05 6.39 4.48
N GLY A 105 20.08 5.05 4.49
CA GLY A 105 18.95 4.19 4.20
C GLY A 105 18.58 4.06 2.72
N ILE A 106 19.39 4.57 1.78
CA ILE A 106 19.07 4.50 0.34
C ILE A 106 19.02 3.04 -0.17
N ALA A 107 19.81 2.13 0.38
CA ALA A 107 19.75 0.71 0.03
C ALA A 107 18.37 0.13 0.36
N ARG A 108 17.83 0.44 1.55
CA ARG A 108 16.45 0.05 1.92
C ARG A 108 15.42 0.58 0.93
N ALA A 109 15.55 1.82 0.45
CA ALA A 109 14.63 2.34 -0.55
C ALA A 109 14.64 1.51 -1.82
N PHE A 110 15.83 1.10 -2.30
CA PHE A 110 15.92 0.21 -3.45
C PHE A 110 15.28 -1.14 -3.21
N ASP A 111 15.41 -1.72 -2.01
CA ASP A 111 14.74 -2.97 -1.65
C ASP A 111 13.21 -2.82 -1.67
N VAL A 112 12.67 -1.68 -1.20
CA VAL A 112 11.23 -1.40 -1.27
C VAL A 112 10.77 -1.27 -2.73
N PHE A 113 11.56 -0.60 -3.60
CA PHE A 113 11.20 -0.42 -5.02
C PHE A 113 11.07 -1.74 -5.77
N GLU A 114 11.82 -2.79 -5.39
CA GLU A 114 11.69 -4.13 -6.02
C GLU A 114 10.27 -4.72 -5.85
N HIS A 115 9.53 -4.23 -4.87
CA HIS A 115 8.15 -4.66 -4.59
C HIS A 115 7.09 -3.66 -5.07
N MET A 116 7.47 -2.60 -5.79
CA MET A 116 6.57 -1.57 -6.31
C MET A 116 5.53 -2.16 -7.26
N ASP A 117 4.25 -1.87 -7.01
CA ASP A 117 3.13 -2.26 -7.86
C ASP A 117 1.98 -1.27 -7.72
N GLY A 118 1.71 -0.50 -8.76
CA GLY A 118 0.67 0.53 -8.77
C GLY A 118 -0.77 0.00 -8.88
N ARG A 119 -0.97 -1.33 -8.98
CA ARG A 119 -2.30 -1.94 -9.09
C ARG A 119 -3.07 -2.01 -7.78
N SER A 120 -2.43 -1.82 -6.61
CA SER A 120 -3.18 -1.69 -5.34
C SER A 120 -4.11 -0.48 -5.41
N ASP A 121 -5.40 -0.63 -5.09
CA ASP A 121 -6.38 0.46 -5.15
C ASP A 121 -6.13 1.53 -4.07
N ASN A 122 -5.55 1.13 -2.95
CA ASN A 122 -5.28 2.03 -1.83
C ASN A 122 -4.10 1.60 -0.96
N GLY A 123 -3.71 2.49 -0.04
CA GLY A 123 -2.57 2.24 0.86
C GLY A 123 -2.79 1.10 1.85
N GLY A 124 -4.02 0.79 2.23
CA GLY A 124 -4.35 -0.35 3.09
C GLY A 124 -4.06 -1.68 2.41
N GLU A 125 -4.37 -1.79 1.12
CA GLU A 125 -4.03 -2.96 0.31
C GLU A 125 -2.51 -3.12 0.18
N SER A 126 -1.78 -2.04 -0.09
CA SER A 126 -0.32 -2.08 -0.13
C SER A 126 0.29 -2.49 1.22
N GLU A 127 -0.29 -2.01 2.35
CA GLU A 127 0.15 -2.38 3.69
C GLU A 127 -0.11 -3.87 3.99
N ALA A 128 -1.26 -4.40 3.59
CA ALA A 128 -1.57 -5.83 3.72
C ALA A 128 -0.64 -6.69 2.86
N ARG A 129 -0.36 -6.26 1.62
CA ARG A 129 0.62 -6.91 0.74
C ARG A 129 2.02 -6.92 1.34
N ALA A 130 2.43 -5.82 1.95
CA ALA A 130 3.70 -5.75 2.66
C ALA A 130 3.76 -6.76 3.80
N ALA A 131 2.68 -6.95 4.55
CA ALA A 131 2.61 -7.97 5.60
C ALA A 131 2.74 -9.41 5.06
N MET A 132 2.15 -9.70 3.89
CA MET A 132 2.32 -10.99 3.20
C MET A 132 3.80 -11.24 2.87
N ILE A 133 4.48 -10.25 2.28
CA ILE A 133 5.89 -10.33 1.92
C ILE A 133 6.76 -10.51 3.17
N LEU A 134 6.51 -9.76 4.24
CA LEU A 134 7.22 -9.89 5.51
C LEU A 134 7.02 -11.28 6.14
N ALA A 135 5.84 -11.86 6.00
CA ALA A 135 5.51 -13.20 6.50
C ALA A 135 6.10 -14.34 5.65
N GLY A 136 6.75 -14.03 4.53
CA GLY A 136 7.24 -15.03 3.59
C GLY A 136 6.13 -15.77 2.84
N VAL A 137 4.99 -15.12 2.66
CA VAL A 137 3.95 -15.55 1.73
C VAL A 137 4.35 -15.11 0.33
N ALA A 138 4.12 -15.94 -0.67
CA ALA A 138 4.38 -15.56 -2.06
C ALA A 138 3.62 -14.26 -2.40
N ALA A 139 4.27 -13.34 -3.12
CA ALA A 139 3.63 -12.11 -3.55
C ALA A 139 2.37 -12.45 -4.38
N PRO A 140 1.21 -11.87 -4.05
CA PRO A 140 -0.01 -12.10 -4.80
C PRO A 140 0.02 -11.39 -6.16
N GLU A 141 -0.78 -11.88 -7.09
CA GLU A 141 -1.29 -11.04 -8.17
C GLU A 141 -2.32 -10.08 -7.60
N LEU A 142 -2.31 -8.83 -8.10
CA LEU A 142 -3.21 -7.78 -7.64
C LEU A 142 -4.35 -7.58 -8.63
N GLN A 143 -5.52 -7.23 -8.12
CA GLN A 143 -6.72 -6.92 -8.89
C GLN A 143 -7.06 -8.02 -9.91
N VAL A 144 -7.20 -9.26 -9.36
CA VAL A 144 -7.39 -10.47 -10.19
C VAL A 144 -8.80 -10.52 -10.74
N GLU A 145 -8.91 -10.57 -12.06
CA GLU A 145 -10.18 -10.70 -12.77
C GLU A 145 -10.56 -12.18 -12.96
N ILE A 146 -11.68 -12.60 -12.40
CA ILE A 146 -12.24 -13.94 -12.59
C ILE A 146 -13.50 -13.82 -13.46
N PRO A 147 -13.53 -14.38 -14.67
CA PRO A 147 -14.68 -14.29 -15.56
C PRO A 147 -15.95 -14.89 -14.93
N ARG A 148 -17.06 -14.16 -15.05
CA ARG A 148 -18.35 -14.66 -14.60
C ARG A 148 -18.95 -15.65 -15.60
N PRO A 149 -19.69 -16.66 -15.15
CA PRO A 149 -20.42 -17.53 -16.04
C PRO A 149 -21.37 -16.74 -16.98
N GLY A 150 -21.47 -17.19 -18.23
CA GLY A 150 -22.39 -16.57 -19.19
C GLY A 150 -22.00 -15.22 -19.75
N ASN A 151 -20.69 -14.88 -19.75
CA ASN A 151 -20.16 -13.61 -20.24
C ASN A 151 -20.73 -12.36 -19.53
N ALA A 152 -21.09 -12.47 -18.27
CA ALA A 152 -21.65 -11.40 -17.44
C ALA A 152 -20.59 -10.46 -16.83
N GLY A 153 -19.41 -10.34 -17.48
CA GLY A 153 -18.27 -9.57 -16.96
C GLY A 153 -17.35 -10.42 -16.07
N TYR A 154 -16.74 -9.81 -15.07
CA TYR A 154 -15.78 -10.49 -14.17
C TYR A 154 -16.07 -10.15 -12.70
N TYR A 155 -15.53 -10.97 -11.81
CA TYR A 155 -15.32 -10.65 -10.40
C TYR A 155 -13.91 -10.11 -10.26
N LEU A 156 -13.72 -9.06 -9.48
CA LEU A 156 -12.42 -8.49 -9.18
C LEU A 156 -12.05 -8.87 -7.73
N ALA A 157 -10.84 -9.40 -7.53
CA ALA A 157 -10.31 -9.73 -6.21
C ALA A 157 -9.05 -8.90 -5.93
N ASP A 158 -8.91 -8.35 -4.72
CA ASP A 158 -7.77 -7.50 -4.35
C ASP A 158 -6.44 -8.25 -4.52
N TYR A 159 -6.43 -9.56 -4.16
CA TYR A 159 -5.26 -10.44 -4.24
C TYR A 159 -5.64 -11.82 -4.75
N GLY A 160 -4.72 -12.47 -5.46
CA GLY A 160 -4.89 -13.85 -5.87
C GLY A 160 -3.58 -14.61 -6.07
N TRP A 161 -3.67 -15.91 -5.90
CA TRP A 161 -2.60 -16.86 -6.18
C TRP A 161 -3.16 -17.97 -7.05
N GLN A 162 -2.57 -18.18 -8.23
CA GLN A 162 -2.92 -19.29 -9.08
C GLN A 162 -2.33 -20.56 -8.51
N MET A 163 -3.18 -21.55 -8.30
CA MET A 163 -2.80 -22.83 -7.72
C MET A 163 -2.40 -23.83 -8.83
N PRO A 164 -1.61 -24.88 -8.50
CA PRO A 164 -1.14 -25.85 -9.50
C PRO A 164 -2.25 -26.60 -10.26
N ASP A 165 -3.45 -26.70 -9.70
CA ASP A 165 -4.62 -27.32 -10.32
C ASP A 165 -5.40 -26.36 -11.23
N GLY A 166 -4.92 -25.11 -11.39
CA GLY A 166 -5.57 -24.08 -12.18
C GLY A 166 -6.63 -23.29 -11.44
N SER A 167 -6.96 -23.64 -10.20
CA SER A 167 -7.83 -22.83 -9.34
C SER A 167 -7.12 -21.58 -8.82
N TRP A 168 -7.88 -20.67 -8.20
CA TRP A 168 -7.35 -19.50 -7.51
C TRP A 168 -7.64 -19.58 -6.02
N THR A 169 -6.68 -19.16 -5.22
CA THR A 169 -6.94 -18.70 -3.86
C THR A 169 -6.97 -17.19 -3.90
N LEU A 170 -8.15 -16.62 -3.71
CA LEU A 170 -8.43 -15.18 -3.75
C LEU A 170 -8.51 -14.63 -2.35
N ALA A 171 -8.06 -13.41 -2.14
CA ALA A 171 -8.16 -12.75 -0.85
C ALA A 171 -8.67 -11.31 -1.00
N GLU A 172 -9.49 -10.89 -0.04
CA GLU A 172 -10.16 -9.59 0.00
C GLU A 172 -9.85 -8.88 1.30
N LEU A 173 -9.40 -7.65 1.20
CA LEU A 173 -9.23 -6.78 2.35
C LEU A 173 -10.53 -6.07 2.70
N HIS A 174 -11.11 -6.38 3.86
CA HIS A 174 -12.25 -5.62 4.37
C HIS A 174 -11.81 -4.26 4.92
N GLY A 175 -12.06 -3.20 4.13
CA GLY A 175 -11.92 -1.82 4.58
C GLY A 175 -13.16 -1.34 5.34
N LEU A 176 -12.96 -0.52 6.36
CA LEU A 176 -14.06 0.14 7.11
C LEU A 176 -14.85 1.14 6.26
N GLY A 177 -14.33 1.58 5.10
CA GLY A 177 -14.88 2.67 4.29
C GLY A 177 -15.83 2.28 3.16
N LYS A 178 -15.93 1.01 2.78
CA LYS A 178 -16.80 0.59 1.64
C LYS A 178 -18.31 0.68 1.92
N PHE A 179 -18.71 1.04 3.14
CA PHE A 179 -20.14 1.13 3.54
C PHE A 179 -20.69 2.55 3.57
N GLU A 180 -19.89 3.60 3.39
CA GLU A 180 -20.30 4.97 3.61
C GLU A 180 -20.91 5.66 2.37
N ASP A 181 -20.51 5.27 1.15
CA ASP A 181 -20.93 5.99 -0.07
C ASP A 181 -22.36 5.66 -0.56
N GLU A 182 -22.95 4.52 -0.21
CA GLU A 182 -24.31 4.13 -0.64
C GLU A 182 -25.41 4.53 0.37
N ALA A 183 -25.05 5.13 1.51
CA ALA A 183 -25.92 5.29 2.68
C ALA A 183 -26.85 6.52 2.66
N GLN A 184 -27.06 7.20 1.52
CA GLN A 184 -27.80 8.47 1.53
C GLN A 184 -29.32 8.38 1.79
N ASN A 185 -29.97 7.23 1.57
CA ASN A 185 -31.43 7.12 1.73
C ASN A 185 -31.91 6.05 2.72
N ASP A 186 -31.20 4.92 2.89
CA ASP A 186 -31.47 3.89 3.88
C ASP A 186 -30.22 3.05 4.14
N PRO A 187 -29.44 3.39 5.18
CA PRO A 187 -28.16 2.73 5.49
C PRO A 187 -28.29 1.23 5.75
N GLU A 188 -29.38 0.78 6.38
CA GLU A 188 -29.59 -0.65 6.70
C GLU A 188 -29.87 -1.48 5.44
N GLN A 189 -30.71 -0.97 4.53
CA GLN A 189 -31.01 -1.66 3.29
C GLN A 189 -29.81 -1.68 2.35
N ALA A 190 -29.04 -0.58 2.26
CA ALA A 190 -27.80 -0.51 1.49
C ALA A 190 -26.78 -1.53 2.00
N ALA A 191 -26.51 -1.56 3.30
CA ALA A 191 -25.60 -2.53 3.92
C ALA A 191 -26.07 -3.98 3.71
N ALA A 192 -27.36 -4.27 3.86
CA ALA A 192 -27.91 -5.60 3.63
C ALA A 192 -27.79 -6.04 2.15
N LYS A 193 -27.98 -5.13 1.20
CA LYS A 193 -27.82 -5.38 -0.24
C LYS A 193 -26.36 -5.68 -0.58
N THR A 194 -25.43 -4.86 -0.10
CA THR A 194 -23.99 -5.03 -0.30
C THR A 194 -23.51 -6.36 0.30
N TYR A 195 -23.95 -6.68 1.52
CA TYR A 195 -23.63 -7.95 2.17
C TYR A 195 -24.15 -9.17 1.38
N ARG A 196 -25.38 -9.12 0.90
CA ARG A 196 -25.95 -10.19 0.05
C ARG A 196 -25.17 -10.35 -1.25
N ALA A 197 -24.78 -9.25 -1.90
CA ALA A 197 -23.99 -9.29 -3.12
C ALA A 197 -22.63 -9.94 -2.88
N ALA A 198 -21.96 -9.62 -1.77
CA ALA A 198 -20.69 -10.24 -1.37
C ALA A 198 -20.85 -11.75 -1.13
N LEU A 199 -21.88 -12.17 -0.39
CA LEU A 199 -22.15 -13.59 -0.16
C LEU A 199 -22.40 -14.36 -1.47
N MET A 200 -23.19 -13.79 -2.38
CA MET A 200 -23.47 -14.42 -3.69
C MET A 200 -22.21 -14.49 -4.55
N ARG A 201 -21.37 -13.47 -4.53
CA ARG A 201 -20.07 -13.46 -5.20
C ARG A 201 -19.19 -14.60 -4.69
N ASP A 202 -19.04 -14.73 -3.37
CA ASP A 202 -18.26 -15.78 -2.74
C ASP A 202 -18.77 -17.17 -3.08
N ALA A 203 -20.09 -17.35 -3.01
CA ALA A 203 -20.72 -18.62 -3.36
C ALA A 203 -20.43 -19.01 -4.81
N ASN A 204 -20.51 -18.06 -5.74
CA ASN A 204 -20.20 -18.28 -7.15
C ASN A 204 -18.72 -18.62 -7.37
N LEU A 205 -17.81 -17.89 -6.76
CA LEU A 205 -16.36 -18.16 -6.85
C LEU A 205 -16.01 -19.55 -6.32
N ARG A 206 -16.59 -19.95 -5.17
CA ARG A 206 -16.41 -21.31 -4.62
C ARG A 206 -17.04 -22.39 -5.49
N ALA A 207 -18.20 -22.14 -6.10
CA ALA A 207 -18.82 -23.06 -7.05
C ALA A 207 -17.97 -23.25 -8.33
N MET A 208 -17.15 -22.25 -8.68
CA MET A 208 -16.18 -22.33 -9.77
C MET A 208 -14.86 -23.02 -9.37
N GLY A 209 -14.73 -23.49 -8.12
CA GLY A 209 -13.55 -24.19 -7.63
C GLY A 209 -12.47 -23.28 -7.02
N HIS A 210 -12.77 -22.01 -6.79
CA HIS A 210 -11.82 -21.07 -6.20
C HIS A 210 -11.97 -20.99 -4.68
N ASN A 211 -10.88 -20.74 -3.96
CA ASN A 211 -10.93 -20.38 -2.54
C ASN A 211 -11.08 -18.86 -2.40
N VAL A 212 -11.86 -18.42 -1.39
CA VAL A 212 -12.02 -17.01 -1.06
C VAL A 212 -11.74 -16.79 0.42
N ILE A 213 -10.79 -15.91 0.72
CA ILE A 213 -10.34 -15.50 2.03
C ILE A 213 -10.75 -14.05 2.27
N HIS A 214 -11.28 -13.76 3.44
CA HIS A 214 -11.54 -12.39 3.88
C HIS A 214 -10.73 -12.09 5.14
N PHE A 215 -10.11 -10.92 5.18
CA PHE A 215 -9.34 -10.48 6.33
C PHE A 215 -9.42 -8.96 6.49
N LYS A 216 -9.07 -8.47 7.67
CA LYS A 216 -9.00 -7.04 7.99
C LYS A 216 -7.54 -6.59 8.04
N LEU A 217 -7.30 -5.30 7.88
CA LEU A 217 -5.96 -4.75 8.03
C LEU A 217 -5.37 -5.03 9.43
N SER A 218 -6.22 -5.04 10.48
CA SER A 218 -5.81 -5.40 11.85
C SER A 218 -5.23 -6.81 11.96
N ASP A 219 -5.70 -7.75 11.15
CA ASP A 219 -5.24 -9.14 11.19
C ASP A 219 -3.80 -9.27 10.68
N THR A 220 -3.33 -8.29 9.90
CA THR A 220 -1.98 -8.24 9.34
C THR A 220 -0.94 -7.70 10.32
N TYR A 221 -1.34 -7.16 11.49
CA TYR A 221 -0.41 -6.53 12.43
C TYR A 221 0.49 -7.55 13.12
N GLU A 222 -0.03 -8.75 13.40
CA GLU A 222 0.75 -9.88 13.87
C GLU A 222 1.22 -10.72 12.69
N VAL A 223 2.35 -10.32 12.08
CA VAL A 223 2.86 -10.83 10.80
C VAL A 223 2.99 -12.36 10.79
N GLU A 224 3.47 -12.98 11.88
CA GLU A 224 3.63 -14.43 11.97
C GLU A 224 2.29 -15.16 11.96
N SER A 225 1.32 -14.69 12.74
CA SER A 225 -0.04 -15.26 12.81
C SER A 225 -0.76 -15.11 11.49
N PHE A 226 -0.64 -13.93 10.85
CA PHE A 226 -1.20 -13.66 9.53
C PHE A 226 -0.59 -14.58 8.47
N GLY A 227 0.73 -14.73 8.45
CA GLY A 227 1.42 -15.66 7.57
C GLY A 227 1.01 -17.11 7.79
N ALA A 228 0.81 -17.54 9.03
CA ALA A 228 0.32 -18.88 9.35
C ALA A 228 -1.11 -19.11 8.83
N MET A 229 -1.98 -18.10 8.95
CA MET A 229 -3.33 -18.14 8.39
C MET A 229 -3.26 -18.29 6.86
N MET A 230 -2.48 -17.48 6.15
CA MET A 230 -2.34 -17.57 4.69
C MET A 230 -1.82 -18.94 4.24
N ARG A 231 -0.80 -19.47 4.92
CA ARG A 231 -0.28 -20.84 4.64
C ARG A 231 -1.34 -21.92 4.85
N GLY A 232 -2.21 -21.75 5.83
CA GLY A 232 -3.34 -22.66 6.09
C GLY A 232 -4.29 -22.81 4.90
N TYR A 233 -4.36 -21.82 4.02
CA TYR A 233 -5.11 -21.87 2.76
C TYR A 233 -4.30 -22.42 1.57
N GLY A 234 -3.11 -22.96 1.83
CA GLY A 234 -2.27 -23.57 0.79
C GLY A 234 -1.50 -22.57 -0.08
N ILE A 235 -1.48 -21.29 0.32
CA ILE A 235 -0.74 -20.26 -0.43
C ILE A 235 0.76 -20.57 -0.41
N PRO A 236 1.46 -20.49 -1.54
CA PRO A 236 2.89 -20.75 -1.63
C PRO A 236 3.70 -19.83 -0.72
N THR A 237 4.85 -20.30 -0.28
CA THR A 237 5.77 -19.56 0.57
C THR A 237 7.04 -19.18 -0.18
N THR A 238 7.62 -18.06 0.23
CA THR A 238 8.93 -17.58 -0.19
C THR A 238 9.79 -17.31 1.04
N LYS A 239 11.02 -16.90 0.83
CA LYS A 239 11.84 -16.40 1.94
C LYS A 239 11.22 -15.11 2.48
N PRO A 240 11.01 -14.99 3.80
CA PRO A 240 10.52 -13.75 4.40
C PRO A 240 11.44 -12.59 4.07
N TYR A 241 10.87 -11.42 3.83
CA TYR A 241 11.62 -10.20 3.66
C TYR A 241 12.26 -9.81 5.01
N ALA A 242 13.58 -9.65 5.01
CA ALA A 242 14.30 -9.15 6.17
C ALA A 242 14.30 -7.61 6.13
N ASP A 243 13.39 -6.98 6.87
CA ASP A 243 13.41 -5.52 7.04
C ASP A 243 14.71 -5.14 7.77
N SER A 244 15.70 -4.67 7.03
CA SER A 244 16.98 -4.23 7.58
C SER A 244 16.74 -2.99 8.44
N ARG A 245 16.85 -3.16 9.76
CA ARG A 245 16.75 -2.09 10.76
C ARG A 245 17.84 -1.04 10.62
#